data_565a15f3f0b58de72d2bb2d517c3b67c
#
_entry.id   565a15f3f0b58de72d2bb2d517c3b67c
#
_cell.length_a   1.000
_cell.length_b   1.000
_cell.length_c   1.000
_cell.angle_alpha   90.00
_cell.angle_beta   90.00
_cell.angle_gamma   90.00
#
_symmetry.space_group_name_H-M   'P 1'
#
loop_
_entity.id
_entity.type
_entity.pdbx_description
1 polymer ?
#
loop_
_entity_poly.entity_id
_entity_poly.type
_entity_poly.pdbx_seq_one_letter_code
_entity_poly.pdbx_strand_id
1 'polypeptide(L)'
;MLSFVVGKRNIIAMETRQIIGRERECDLLTRICNEREARLIALYGRRRVGKTYLVKNYFEEKFDFFFTGSFETPVQAQLSLFRDALCQYTGKQYDTPKDWNQAFAMLRDYLSQIKKERIVVFFDELPWMDTPKSNFLSAFSYFWNSWASTLDGLKLIICGSATSWMIDKIIGDKGGLYGRVSHTIYIAPFNLHEVELFLQKRKGILWNRYQILQAYMIFGGIPYYLDMLDKNVTFAENIDQLFFKHNAPLRTEYEFLFRSLFKSSNVYRQVVEAVAKKNKGLTLSEIKTALKVGASGKLTEVLKNLCSCDFLRKYSEYGKKEKSAVYQLTDLYSLFYQKFVVGNNGRDEHFWSNISDNTRNAWAGYAFEQACLHHISQIRSKLGIQGVLTNVCTWAMDRKTDSDGTQWPGVQIDLLLCRGDHIINVCEMKYSQSEFVVSREYEQHLRERNNTFAHFTKTKDALHTVLVTTYGLKQNAYSGSIYTTVTADDLFER
;
A
#
# COMPACT_ATOMS: atom_id res chain seq x y z
N MET A 1 27.09 -60.91 -4.36
CA MET A 1 25.75 -60.30 -4.25
C MET A 1 25.83 -59.22 -3.17
N LEU A 2 25.98 -58.00 -3.59
CA LEU A 2 26.02 -56.80 -2.72
C LEU A 2 24.61 -56.25 -2.62
N SER A 3 24.00 -56.31 -1.45
CA SER A 3 22.71 -55.63 -1.17
C SER A 3 22.96 -54.21 -0.70
N PHE A 4 22.55 -53.25 -1.49
CA PHE A 4 22.50 -51.85 -1.11
C PHE A 4 21.33 -51.60 -0.14
N VAL A 5 21.64 -51.27 1.10
CA VAL A 5 20.68 -50.72 2.06
C VAL A 5 20.58 -49.22 1.79
N VAL A 6 19.50 -48.81 1.14
CA VAL A 6 19.14 -47.39 0.99
C VAL A 6 18.50 -46.91 2.29
N GLY A 7 19.27 -46.21 3.09
CA GLY A 7 18.77 -45.53 4.28
C GLY A 7 17.78 -44.43 3.88
N LYS A 8 16.49 -44.61 4.21
CA LYS A 8 15.49 -43.57 4.17
C LYS A 8 15.88 -42.46 5.16
N ARG A 9 16.49 -41.38 4.68
CA ARG A 9 16.54 -40.13 5.44
C ARG A 9 15.13 -39.61 5.54
N ASN A 10 14.56 -39.69 6.73
CA ASN A 10 13.38 -38.89 7.08
C ASN A 10 13.75 -37.41 6.99
N ILE A 11 13.48 -36.81 5.86
CA ILE A 11 13.43 -35.35 5.72
C ILE A 11 12.14 -34.94 6.42
N ILE A 12 12.23 -34.61 7.71
CA ILE A 12 11.25 -33.73 8.35
C ILE A 12 11.42 -32.44 7.57
N ALA A 13 10.54 -32.21 6.61
CA ALA A 13 10.39 -30.91 5.97
C ALA A 13 10.00 -29.95 7.11
N MET A 14 10.97 -29.23 7.67
CA MET A 14 10.67 -27.97 8.33
C MET A 14 9.81 -27.20 7.32
N GLU A 15 8.56 -26.93 7.69
CA GLU A 15 7.73 -25.99 6.96
C GLU A 15 8.50 -24.65 6.93
N THR A 16 9.29 -24.47 5.90
CA THR A 16 9.87 -23.16 5.58
C THR A 16 8.68 -22.22 5.52
N ARG A 17 8.64 -21.23 6.42
CA ARG A 17 7.61 -20.21 6.47
C ARG A 17 7.52 -19.59 5.09
N GLN A 18 6.61 -20.08 4.27
CA GLN A 18 6.54 -19.75 2.86
C GLN A 18 6.14 -18.27 2.72
N ILE A 19 6.99 -17.50 2.06
CA ILE A 19 6.62 -16.15 1.61
C ILE A 19 5.52 -16.32 0.57
N ILE A 20 4.36 -15.75 0.84
CA ILE A 20 3.21 -15.80 -0.06
C ILE A 20 3.09 -14.47 -0.76
N GLY A 21 2.96 -14.52 -2.08
CA GLY A 21 3.12 -13.33 -2.92
C GLY A 21 4.57 -12.83 -2.87
N ARG A 22 4.81 -11.61 -3.29
CA ARG A 22 6.14 -10.97 -3.24
C ARG A 22 7.18 -11.60 -4.15
N GLU A 23 6.76 -12.30 -5.20
CA GLU A 23 7.69 -12.93 -6.14
C GLU A 23 8.65 -11.91 -6.75
N ARG A 24 8.13 -10.72 -7.12
CA ARG A 24 8.93 -9.63 -7.69
C ARG A 24 10.00 -9.11 -6.73
N GLU A 25 9.63 -8.94 -5.47
CA GLU A 25 10.54 -8.49 -4.41
C GLU A 25 11.58 -9.57 -4.10
N CYS A 26 11.19 -10.83 -4.03
CA CYS A 26 12.10 -11.96 -3.84
C CYS A 26 13.07 -12.11 -5.01
N ASP A 27 12.60 -12.01 -6.25
CA ASP A 27 13.44 -12.06 -7.46
C ASP A 27 14.46 -10.91 -7.49
N LEU A 28 14.03 -9.70 -7.08
CA LEU A 28 14.90 -8.55 -6.99
C LEU A 28 15.97 -8.76 -5.90
N LEU A 29 15.57 -9.21 -4.71
CA LEU A 29 16.51 -9.53 -3.63
C LEU A 29 17.51 -10.61 -4.08
N THR A 30 17.06 -11.63 -4.81
CA THR A 30 17.93 -12.69 -5.34
C THR A 30 18.97 -12.11 -6.30
N ARG A 31 18.58 -11.26 -7.22
CA ARG A 31 19.51 -10.59 -8.15
C ARG A 31 20.54 -9.75 -7.39
N ILE A 32 20.10 -8.92 -6.45
CA ILE A 32 21.00 -8.07 -5.65
C ILE A 32 21.96 -8.91 -4.79
N CYS A 33 21.48 -10.01 -4.23
CA CYS A 33 22.31 -10.89 -3.39
C CYS A 33 23.41 -11.63 -4.17
N ASN A 34 23.23 -11.80 -5.48
CA ASN A 34 24.25 -12.42 -6.35
C ASN A 34 25.32 -11.42 -6.85
N GLU A 35 25.14 -10.14 -6.61
CA GLU A 35 26.17 -9.14 -6.94
C GLU A 35 27.32 -9.19 -5.91
N ARG A 36 28.55 -9.01 -6.38
CA ARG A 36 29.75 -9.04 -5.51
C ARG A 36 29.89 -7.77 -4.68
N GLU A 37 29.50 -6.65 -5.23
CA GLU A 37 29.68 -5.34 -4.62
C GLU A 37 28.81 -5.16 -3.37
N ALA A 38 29.24 -4.27 -2.49
CA ALA A 38 28.41 -3.81 -1.38
C ALA A 38 27.13 -3.13 -1.90
N ARG A 39 25.99 -3.49 -1.31
CA ARG A 39 24.68 -2.89 -1.67
C ARG A 39 23.95 -2.38 -0.44
N LEU A 40 23.51 -1.13 -0.51
CA LEU A 40 22.60 -0.53 0.47
C LEU A 40 21.18 -0.63 -0.08
N ILE A 41 20.32 -1.43 0.56
CA ILE A 41 18.98 -1.78 0.09
C ILE A 41 17.97 -1.17 1.06
N ALA A 42 17.14 -0.25 0.59
CA ALA A 42 16.10 0.38 1.39
C ALA A 42 14.73 -0.24 1.10
N LEU A 43 14.15 -0.95 2.09
CA LEU A 43 12.78 -1.40 2.06
C LEU A 43 11.88 -0.39 2.76
N TYR A 44 10.84 0.05 2.10
CA TYR A 44 9.88 0.99 2.67
C TYR A 44 8.45 0.65 2.23
N GLY A 45 7.50 1.25 2.88
CA GLY A 45 6.08 1.01 2.66
C GLY A 45 5.32 1.10 3.98
N ARG A 46 4.02 1.13 3.88
CA ARG A 46 3.10 1.33 4.98
C ARG A 46 3.34 0.28 6.11
N ARG A 47 2.92 0.62 7.33
CA ARG A 47 2.92 -0.30 8.46
C ARG A 47 2.00 -1.50 8.18
N ARG A 48 2.34 -2.69 8.71
CA ARG A 48 1.56 -3.94 8.62
C ARG A 48 1.60 -4.67 7.25
N VAL A 49 2.35 -4.19 6.26
CA VAL A 49 2.46 -4.84 4.93
C VAL A 49 3.45 -6.00 4.86
N GLY A 50 4.15 -6.30 5.96
CA GLY A 50 5.04 -7.47 6.03
C GLY A 50 6.49 -7.23 5.63
N LYS A 51 7.04 -5.99 5.70
CA LYS A 51 8.45 -5.68 5.38
C LYS A 51 9.44 -6.56 6.14
N THR A 52 9.40 -6.49 7.47
CA THR A 52 10.25 -7.30 8.36
C THR A 52 10.06 -8.79 8.14
N TYR A 53 8.82 -9.23 7.92
CA TYR A 53 8.48 -10.61 7.61
C TYR A 53 9.17 -11.08 6.33
N LEU A 54 9.10 -10.28 5.26
CA LEU A 54 9.74 -10.59 3.99
C LEU A 54 11.25 -10.79 4.17
N VAL A 55 11.94 -9.82 4.77
CA VAL A 55 13.39 -9.88 4.94
C VAL A 55 13.79 -11.07 5.82
N LYS A 56 13.14 -11.27 6.97
CA LYS A 56 13.46 -12.37 7.88
C LYS A 56 13.25 -13.74 7.23
N ASN A 57 12.16 -13.95 6.51
CA ASN A 57 11.89 -15.22 5.89
C ASN A 57 12.72 -15.45 4.62
N TYR A 58 13.00 -14.39 3.84
CA TYR A 58 13.85 -14.51 2.66
C TYR A 58 15.27 -14.95 3.03
N PHE A 59 15.85 -14.42 4.10
CA PHE A 59 17.17 -14.81 4.60
C PHE A 59 17.13 -15.94 5.62
N GLU A 60 15.97 -16.59 5.85
CA GLU A 60 15.80 -17.66 6.85
C GLU A 60 16.31 -17.25 8.25
N GLU A 61 16.15 -15.98 8.61
CA GLU A 61 16.67 -15.35 9.82
C GLU A 61 18.22 -15.47 9.97
N LYS A 62 18.95 -15.83 8.91
CA LYS A 62 20.41 -15.97 8.89
C LYS A 62 21.09 -14.64 8.55
N PHE A 63 21.20 -13.78 9.55
CA PHE A 63 21.90 -12.49 9.45
C PHE A 63 23.28 -12.59 10.09
N ASP A 64 24.25 -11.86 9.53
CA ASP A 64 25.54 -11.63 10.18
C ASP A 64 25.44 -10.54 11.25
N PHE A 65 24.47 -9.64 11.10
CA PHE A 65 24.03 -8.72 12.15
C PHE A 65 22.59 -8.28 11.91
N PHE A 66 21.77 -8.30 12.94
CA PHE A 66 20.39 -7.80 12.93
C PHE A 66 20.17 -6.89 14.13
N PHE A 67 19.60 -5.71 13.87
CA PHE A 67 19.19 -4.78 14.91
C PHE A 67 17.88 -4.10 14.52
N THR A 68 16.97 -3.95 15.47
CA THR A 68 15.72 -3.21 15.30
C THR A 68 15.69 -1.99 16.21
N GLY A 69 15.33 -0.83 15.65
CA GLY A 69 15.09 0.38 16.43
C GLY A 69 13.93 0.17 17.42
N SER A 70 13.99 0.85 18.55
CA SER A 70 12.95 0.82 19.57
C SER A 70 12.14 2.12 19.55
N PHE A 71 10.81 2.01 19.52
CA PHE A 71 9.89 3.14 19.43
C PHE A 71 9.94 4.02 20.70
N GLU A 72 10.00 5.34 20.50
CA GLU A 72 10.02 6.34 21.60
C GLU A 72 11.10 6.09 22.69
N THR A 73 12.22 5.48 22.30
CA THR A 73 13.30 5.12 23.23
C THR A 73 14.43 6.14 23.16
N PRO A 74 14.93 6.66 24.29
CA PRO A 74 16.06 7.59 24.31
C PRO A 74 17.34 7.01 23.70
N VAL A 75 18.21 7.87 23.14
CA VAL A 75 19.41 7.46 22.42
C VAL A 75 20.33 6.53 23.21
N GLN A 76 20.54 6.78 24.51
CA GLN A 76 21.39 5.93 25.37
C GLN A 76 20.81 4.51 25.52
N ALA A 77 19.50 4.37 25.66
CA ALA A 77 18.85 3.07 25.70
C ALA A 77 18.91 2.35 24.34
N GLN A 78 18.78 3.08 23.22
CA GLN A 78 19.00 2.52 21.88
C GLN A 78 20.43 1.98 21.72
N LEU A 79 21.42 2.72 22.19
CA LEU A 79 22.83 2.32 22.13
C LEU A 79 23.12 1.11 23.03
N SER A 80 22.46 1.02 24.19
CA SER A 80 22.53 -0.18 25.06
C SER A 80 21.95 -1.42 24.35
N LEU A 81 20.77 -1.31 23.71
CA LEU A 81 20.17 -2.38 22.93
C LEU A 81 21.06 -2.79 21.74
N PHE A 82 21.71 -1.83 21.08
CA PHE A 82 22.66 -2.09 20.01
C PHE A 82 23.88 -2.89 20.51
N ARG A 83 24.45 -2.50 21.66
CA ARG A 83 25.52 -3.25 22.32
C ARG A 83 25.10 -4.69 22.60
N ASP A 84 23.90 -4.87 23.17
CA ASP A 84 23.39 -6.20 23.53
C ASP A 84 23.25 -7.09 22.27
N ALA A 85 22.75 -6.53 21.18
CA ALA A 85 22.72 -7.22 19.90
C ALA A 85 24.14 -7.61 19.45
N LEU A 86 25.10 -6.69 19.50
CA LEU A 86 26.48 -6.96 19.10
C LEU A 86 27.12 -8.04 19.98
N CYS A 87 26.88 -8.02 21.29
CA CYS A 87 27.33 -9.08 22.21
C CYS A 87 26.80 -10.48 21.78
N GLN A 88 25.52 -10.56 21.39
CA GLN A 88 24.91 -11.82 20.94
C GLN A 88 25.58 -12.36 19.66
N TYR A 89 25.86 -11.50 18.68
CA TYR A 89 26.49 -11.93 17.42
C TYR A 89 27.98 -12.27 17.57
N THR A 90 28.68 -11.60 18.46
CA THR A 90 30.14 -11.78 18.62
C THR A 90 30.52 -12.79 19.70
N GLY A 91 29.62 -13.07 20.65
CA GLY A 91 29.94 -13.81 21.87
C GLY A 91 30.86 -13.06 22.84
N LYS A 92 31.15 -11.78 22.60
CA LYS A 92 32.03 -10.92 23.41
C LYS A 92 31.22 -9.92 24.21
N GLN A 93 31.76 -9.48 25.34
CA GLN A 93 31.21 -8.38 26.12
C GLN A 93 31.76 -7.05 25.63
N TYR A 94 30.89 -6.06 25.54
CA TYR A 94 31.21 -4.70 25.14
C TYR A 94 30.61 -3.69 26.12
N ASP A 95 31.31 -2.57 26.31
CA ASP A 95 30.72 -1.42 26.97
C ASP A 95 29.67 -0.75 26.05
N THR A 96 28.68 -0.08 26.66
CA THR A 96 27.69 0.69 25.90
C THR A 96 28.41 1.84 25.16
N PRO A 97 28.27 1.92 23.82
CA PRO A 97 28.88 2.99 23.05
C PRO A 97 28.34 4.37 23.47
N LYS A 98 29.18 5.39 23.41
CA LYS A 98 28.86 6.78 23.81
C LYS A 98 27.89 7.43 22.82
N ASP A 99 28.02 7.07 21.55
CA ASP A 99 27.26 7.61 20.43
C ASP A 99 27.19 6.60 19.27
N TRP A 100 26.45 6.95 18.22
CA TRP A 100 26.31 6.11 17.04
C TRP A 100 27.61 5.96 16.23
N ASN A 101 28.56 6.92 16.29
CA ASN A 101 29.86 6.76 15.63
C ASN A 101 30.63 5.60 16.26
N GLN A 102 30.67 5.56 17.58
CA GLN A 102 31.32 4.46 18.29
C GLN A 102 30.58 3.13 18.07
N ALA A 103 29.24 3.13 18.08
CA ALA A 103 28.45 1.94 17.79
C ALA A 103 28.77 1.37 16.39
N PHE A 104 28.84 2.21 15.38
CA PHE A 104 29.20 1.77 14.03
C PHE A 104 30.67 1.39 13.88
N ALA A 105 31.57 1.98 14.65
CA ALA A 105 32.98 1.54 14.69
C ALA A 105 33.08 0.11 15.25
N MET A 106 32.35 -0.21 16.33
CA MET A 106 32.29 -1.56 16.89
C MET A 106 31.72 -2.57 15.88
N LEU A 107 30.65 -2.18 15.17
CA LEU A 107 30.06 -3.02 14.12
C LEU A 107 31.06 -3.25 12.97
N ARG A 108 31.75 -2.21 12.52
CA ARG A 108 32.79 -2.31 11.49
C ARG A 108 33.88 -3.32 11.89
N ASP A 109 34.39 -3.21 13.12
CA ASP A 109 35.43 -4.08 13.61
C ASP A 109 34.99 -5.55 13.70
N TYR A 110 33.72 -5.78 14.00
CA TYR A 110 33.13 -7.12 13.95
C TYR A 110 32.99 -7.64 12.51
N LEU A 111 32.35 -6.86 11.62
CA LEU A 111 32.09 -7.28 10.24
C LEU A 111 33.38 -7.49 9.44
N SER A 112 34.46 -6.76 9.75
CA SER A 112 35.78 -6.95 9.12
C SER A 112 36.41 -8.31 9.39
N GLN A 113 35.98 -9.02 10.44
CA GLN A 113 36.47 -10.36 10.79
C GLN A 113 35.72 -11.48 10.06
N ILE A 114 34.58 -11.16 9.43
CA ILE A 114 33.74 -12.15 8.75
C ILE A 114 34.33 -12.47 7.38
N LYS A 115 34.65 -13.75 7.16
CA LYS A 115 35.16 -14.27 5.88
C LYS A 115 34.09 -15.07 5.18
N LYS A 116 33.14 -14.40 4.55
CA LYS A 116 32.06 -15.01 3.75
C LYS A 116 31.95 -14.26 2.42
N GLU A 117 31.54 -14.94 1.37
CA GLU A 117 31.23 -14.32 0.07
C GLU A 117 30.07 -13.32 0.16
N ARG A 118 29.13 -13.57 1.08
CA ARG A 118 27.98 -12.70 1.31
C ARG A 118 27.82 -12.45 2.81
N ILE A 119 27.79 -11.17 3.18
CA ILE A 119 27.56 -10.68 4.54
C ILE A 119 26.20 -9.95 4.52
N VAL A 120 25.28 -10.39 5.37
CA VAL A 120 23.92 -9.83 5.43
C VAL A 120 23.72 -9.09 6.75
N VAL A 121 23.55 -7.76 6.65
CA VAL A 121 23.25 -6.89 7.78
C VAL A 121 21.85 -6.32 7.62
N PHE A 122 21.01 -6.41 8.65
CA PHE A 122 19.66 -5.90 8.60
C PHE A 122 19.37 -4.93 9.76
N PHE A 123 19.06 -3.69 9.42
CA PHE A 123 18.52 -2.68 10.33
C PHE A 123 17.02 -2.50 10.10
N ASP A 124 16.23 -2.95 11.05
CA ASP A 124 14.77 -2.81 11.00
C ASP A 124 14.31 -1.57 11.78
N GLU A 125 13.21 -0.96 11.33
CA GLU A 125 12.65 0.28 11.88
C GLU A 125 13.70 1.39 12.09
N LEU A 126 14.54 1.61 11.06
CA LEU A 126 15.60 2.62 11.04
C LEU A 126 15.13 4.02 11.50
N PRO A 127 13.92 4.50 11.14
CA PRO A 127 13.41 5.80 11.59
C PRO A 127 13.36 5.96 13.12
N TRP A 128 13.25 4.88 13.87
CA TRP A 128 13.18 4.93 15.34
C TRP A 128 14.54 5.13 16.00
N MET A 129 15.64 4.88 15.25
CA MET A 129 17.01 5.15 15.72
C MET A 129 17.38 6.63 15.58
N ASP A 130 16.72 7.35 14.64
CA ASP A 130 16.95 8.78 14.39
C ASP A 130 16.16 9.65 15.39
N THR A 131 16.57 9.59 16.64
CA THR A 131 15.99 10.42 17.71
C THR A 131 16.58 11.83 17.69
N PRO A 132 15.88 12.84 18.25
CA PRO A 132 16.39 14.21 18.30
C PRO A 132 17.79 14.27 18.94
N LYS A 133 18.73 14.95 18.29
CA LYS A 133 20.14 15.14 18.74
C LYS A 133 20.97 13.85 18.80
N SER A 134 20.51 12.73 18.23
CA SER A 134 21.27 11.47 18.22
C SER A 134 22.42 11.47 17.22
N ASN A 135 22.39 12.35 16.21
CA ASN A 135 23.30 12.35 15.06
C ASN A 135 23.35 11.00 14.31
N PHE A 136 22.29 10.20 14.42
CA PHE A 136 22.24 8.85 13.84
C PHE A 136 22.51 8.85 12.33
N LEU A 137 21.78 9.68 11.57
CA LEU A 137 21.93 9.73 10.12
C LEU A 137 23.33 10.12 9.68
N SER A 138 23.97 11.06 10.38
CA SER A 138 25.34 11.47 10.11
C SER A 138 26.33 10.31 10.35
N ALA A 139 26.19 9.62 11.46
CA ALA A 139 27.02 8.47 11.81
C ALA A 139 26.81 7.29 10.84
N PHE A 140 25.54 7.00 10.47
CA PHE A 140 25.21 5.95 9.50
C PHE A 140 25.76 6.28 8.11
N SER A 141 25.61 7.53 7.67
CA SER A 141 26.18 8.00 6.40
C SER A 141 27.70 7.89 6.38
N TYR A 142 28.36 8.28 7.46
CA TYR A 142 29.82 8.14 7.60
C TYR A 142 30.24 6.66 7.55
N PHE A 143 29.58 5.80 8.31
CA PHE A 143 29.83 4.35 8.31
C PHE A 143 29.73 3.76 6.90
N TRP A 144 28.66 4.09 6.17
CA TRP A 144 28.48 3.61 4.81
C TRP A 144 29.56 4.12 3.85
N ASN A 145 29.76 5.45 3.81
CA ASN A 145 30.64 6.08 2.83
C ASN A 145 32.13 5.81 3.08
N SER A 146 32.53 5.73 4.36
CA SER A 146 33.95 5.58 4.70
C SER A 146 34.44 4.13 4.65
N TRP A 147 33.53 3.16 4.81
CA TRP A 147 33.95 1.77 4.93
C TRP A 147 32.97 0.75 4.36
N ALA A 148 31.71 0.75 4.75
CA ALA A 148 30.77 -0.34 4.43
C ALA A 148 30.58 -0.51 2.91
N SER A 149 30.61 0.58 2.14
CA SER A 149 30.51 0.57 0.68
C SER A 149 31.69 -0.11 -0.02
N THR A 150 32.81 -0.33 0.69
CA THR A 150 34.01 -1.01 0.14
C THR A 150 34.12 -2.47 0.55
N LEU A 151 33.22 -2.96 1.39
CA LEU A 151 33.21 -4.35 1.85
C LEU A 151 32.50 -5.25 0.84
N ASP A 152 33.27 -5.93 0.00
CA ASP A 152 32.75 -6.89 -0.97
C ASP A 152 31.78 -7.89 -0.33
N GLY A 153 30.69 -8.19 -1.00
CA GLY A 153 29.68 -9.12 -0.55
C GLY A 153 28.68 -8.55 0.47
N LEU A 154 28.88 -7.33 1.00
CA LEU A 154 27.96 -6.75 1.98
C LEU A 154 26.59 -6.41 1.36
N LYS A 155 25.54 -6.93 1.98
CA LYS A 155 24.15 -6.57 1.73
C LYS A 155 23.60 -5.91 2.99
N LEU A 156 23.64 -4.58 3.01
CA LEU A 156 23.11 -3.78 4.11
C LEU A 156 21.65 -3.41 3.81
N ILE A 157 20.74 -4.09 4.49
CA ILE A 157 19.31 -3.91 4.33
C ILE A 157 18.81 -2.99 5.42
N ILE A 158 18.10 -1.95 5.03
CA ILE A 158 17.46 -1.02 5.95
C ILE A 158 15.96 -1.00 5.69
N CYS A 159 15.18 -0.95 6.75
CA CYS A 159 13.72 -1.00 6.68
C CYS A 159 13.10 0.08 7.57
N GLY A 160 11.95 0.60 7.16
CA GLY A 160 11.19 1.53 7.99
C GLY A 160 9.72 1.60 7.59
N SER A 161 8.85 1.69 8.59
CA SER A 161 7.41 1.87 8.40
C SER A 161 7.02 3.34 8.21
N ALA A 162 7.82 4.30 8.68
CA ALA A 162 7.65 5.72 8.42
C ALA A 162 8.09 6.06 6.99
N THR A 163 7.22 5.76 6.02
CA THR A 163 7.51 5.85 4.58
C THR A 163 8.01 7.23 4.17
N SER A 164 7.40 8.31 4.67
CA SER A 164 7.84 9.67 4.37
C SER A 164 9.26 9.95 4.87
N TRP A 165 9.60 9.48 6.07
CA TRP A 165 10.96 9.62 6.60
C TRP A 165 11.97 8.85 5.73
N MET A 166 11.64 7.61 5.32
CA MET A 166 12.49 6.81 4.43
C MET A 166 12.73 7.51 3.10
N ILE A 167 11.66 8.08 2.51
CA ILE A 167 11.76 8.83 1.25
C ILE A 167 12.58 10.10 1.44
N ASP A 168 12.29 10.91 2.46
CA ASP A 168 12.88 12.24 2.61
C ASP A 168 14.32 12.21 3.17
N LYS A 169 14.65 11.20 4.00
CA LYS A 169 15.95 11.14 4.72
C LYS A 169 16.92 10.09 4.18
N ILE A 170 16.43 9.09 3.46
CA ILE A 170 17.25 8.00 2.95
C ILE A 170 17.31 8.03 1.42
N ILE A 171 16.13 7.95 0.76
CA ILE A 171 16.07 7.77 -0.70
C ILE A 171 16.28 9.11 -1.43
N GLY A 172 15.58 10.16 -0.99
CA GLY A 172 15.64 11.51 -1.56
C GLY A 172 16.58 12.47 -0.82
N ASP A 173 17.44 11.94 0.06
CA ASP A 173 18.39 12.75 0.81
C ASP A 173 19.30 13.55 -0.14
N LYS A 174 19.51 14.81 0.18
CA LYS A 174 20.47 15.69 -0.52
C LYS A 174 21.83 15.77 0.17
N GLY A 175 22.00 15.00 1.25
CA GLY A 175 23.19 14.95 2.08
C GLY A 175 24.09 13.74 1.80
N GLY A 176 24.60 13.13 2.87
CA GLY A 176 25.62 12.09 2.80
C GLY A 176 25.19 10.74 2.20
N LEU A 177 23.89 10.47 2.09
CA LEU A 177 23.34 9.25 1.48
C LEU A 177 22.86 9.47 0.04
N TYR A 178 23.02 10.66 -0.51
CA TYR A 178 22.61 10.99 -1.87
C TYR A 178 23.26 10.03 -2.90
N GLY A 179 22.43 9.34 -3.68
CA GLY A 179 22.91 8.39 -4.70
C GLY A 179 23.63 7.14 -4.13
N ARG A 180 23.59 6.91 -2.81
CA ARG A 180 24.25 5.78 -2.15
C ARG A 180 23.34 4.58 -1.93
N VAL A 181 22.02 4.79 -1.86
CA VAL A 181 21.04 3.69 -1.82
C VAL A 181 21.04 3.01 -3.17
N SER A 182 21.56 1.78 -3.22
CA SER A 182 21.72 1.03 -4.47
C SER A 182 20.38 0.59 -5.03
N HIS A 183 19.46 0.16 -4.14
CA HIS A 183 18.14 -0.34 -4.52
C HIS A 183 17.09 0.11 -3.51
N THR A 184 15.94 0.50 -4.04
CA THR A 184 14.76 0.83 -3.25
C THR A 184 13.65 -0.15 -3.55
N ILE A 185 13.08 -0.78 -2.52
CA ILE A 185 12.01 -1.77 -2.65
C ILE A 185 10.79 -1.24 -1.90
N TYR A 186 9.79 -0.84 -2.65
CA TYR A 186 8.50 -0.46 -2.09
C TYR A 186 7.65 -1.70 -1.85
N ILE A 187 7.22 -1.91 -0.61
CA ILE A 187 6.34 -3.02 -0.23
C ILE A 187 4.91 -2.50 -0.14
N ALA A 188 4.16 -2.73 -1.19
CA ALA A 188 2.75 -2.36 -1.27
C ALA A 188 1.86 -3.30 -0.43
N PRO A 189 0.61 -2.94 -0.10
CA PRO A 189 -0.41 -3.89 0.28
C PRO A 189 -0.56 -5.01 -0.77
N PHE A 190 -1.04 -6.17 -0.38
CA PHE A 190 -1.35 -7.25 -1.31
C PHE A 190 -2.41 -6.81 -2.32
N ASN A 191 -2.26 -7.21 -3.58
CA ASN A 191 -3.33 -7.16 -4.56
C ASN A 191 -4.31 -8.33 -4.36
N LEU A 192 -5.38 -8.39 -5.15
CA LEU A 192 -6.41 -9.44 -5.01
C LEU A 192 -5.85 -10.85 -5.24
N HIS A 193 -4.93 -11.03 -6.18
CA HIS A 193 -4.25 -12.30 -6.40
C HIS A 193 -3.45 -12.76 -5.16
N GLU A 194 -2.66 -11.86 -4.59
CA GLU A 194 -1.88 -12.16 -3.38
C GLU A 194 -2.76 -12.42 -2.16
N VAL A 195 -3.90 -11.70 -2.04
CA VAL A 195 -4.89 -11.97 -0.99
C VAL A 195 -5.51 -13.35 -1.15
N GLU A 196 -5.91 -13.75 -2.37
CA GLU A 196 -6.41 -15.09 -2.67
C GLU A 196 -5.41 -16.16 -2.24
N LEU A 197 -4.15 -16.03 -2.65
CA LEU A 197 -3.07 -16.94 -2.27
C LEU A 197 -2.86 -16.99 -0.75
N PHE A 198 -2.87 -15.83 -0.09
CA PHE A 198 -2.66 -15.75 1.36
C PHE A 198 -3.78 -16.44 2.14
N LEU A 199 -5.04 -16.17 1.78
CA LEU A 199 -6.19 -16.79 2.43
C LEU A 199 -6.19 -18.30 2.23
N GLN A 200 -5.94 -18.79 1.02
CA GLN A 200 -5.94 -20.21 0.70
C GLN A 200 -4.76 -20.95 1.36
N LYS A 201 -3.52 -20.48 1.11
CA LYS A 201 -2.31 -21.23 1.50
C LYS A 201 -1.95 -21.06 2.97
N ARG A 202 -2.12 -19.84 3.52
CA ARG A 202 -1.72 -19.58 4.91
C ARG A 202 -2.86 -19.76 5.90
N LYS A 203 -4.07 -19.33 5.55
CA LYS A 203 -5.21 -19.35 6.47
C LYS A 203 -6.09 -20.60 6.29
N GLY A 204 -5.98 -21.29 5.15
CA GLY A 204 -6.87 -22.41 4.81
C GLY A 204 -8.33 -21.94 4.64
N ILE A 205 -8.53 -20.67 4.25
CA ILE A 205 -9.82 -20.06 3.98
C ILE A 205 -10.14 -20.20 2.49
N LEU A 206 -11.20 -20.95 2.16
CA LEU A 206 -11.62 -21.25 0.78
C LEU A 206 -12.82 -20.41 0.35
N TRP A 207 -12.73 -19.10 0.55
CA TRP A 207 -13.76 -18.19 0.08
C TRP A 207 -13.73 -18.08 -1.45
N ASN A 208 -14.91 -17.84 -2.05
CA ASN A 208 -14.96 -17.51 -3.47
C ASN A 208 -14.42 -16.09 -3.73
N ARG A 209 -14.10 -15.76 -4.98
CA ARG A 209 -13.51 -14.46 -5.34
C ARG A 209 -14.38 -13.27 -4.97
N TYR A 210 -15.70 -13.42 -4.96
CA TYR A 210 -16.60 -12.37 -4.50
C TYR A 210 -16.42 -12.06 -3.01
N GLN A 211 -16.32 -13.09 -2.16
CA GLN A 211 -16.04 -12.92 -0.73
C GLN A 211 -14.63 -12.38 -0.49
N ILE A 212 -13.64 -12.80 -1.29
CA ILE A 212 -12.27 -12.28 -1.22
C ILE A 212 -12.25 -10.81 -1.62
N LEU A 213 -12.97 -10.40 -2.66
CA LEU A 213 -13.14 -9.01 -3.05
C LEU A 213 -13.78 -8.18 -1.93
N GLN A 214 -14.84 -8.71 -1.26
CA GLN A 214 -15.45 -8.05 -0.11
C GLN A 214 -14.44 -7.89 1.05
N ALA A 215 -13.65 -8.92 1.34
CA ALA A 215 -12.58 -8.83 2.33
C ALA A 215 -11.54 -7.77 1.96
N TYR A 216 -11.14 -7.73 0.69
CA TYR A 216 -10.23 -6.71 0.17
C TYR A 216 -10.78 -5.29 0.36
N MET A 217 -12.06 -5.07 0.04
CA MET A 217 -12.73 -3.77 0.23
C MET A 217 -12.79 -3.32 1.69
N ILE A 218 -12.65 -4.23 2.65
CA ILE A 218 -12.63 -3.93 4.10
C ILE A 218 -11.19 -3.79 4.63
N PHE A 219 -10.31 -4.73 4.32
CA PHE A 219 -8.97 -4.83 4.91
C PHE A 219 -7.86 -4.19 4.06
N GLY A 220 -8.13 -3.89 2.78
CA GLY A 220 -7.19 -3.20 1.89
C GLY A 220 -5.94 -4.00 1.51
N GLY A 221 -6.00 -5.33 1.53
CA GLY A 221 -4.86 -6.18 1.21
C GLY A 221 -3.72 -6.14 2.24
N ILE A 222 -3.99 -5.74 3.48
CA ILE A 222 -2.98 -5.66 4.55
C ILE A 222 -2.78 -7.05 5.18
N PRO A 223 -1.61 -7.69 5.00
CA PRO A 223 -1.38 -9.07 5.47
C PRO A 223 -1.67 -9.27 6.96
N TYR A 224 -1.31 -8.30 7.78
CA TYR A 224 -1.54 -8.36 9.22
C TYR A 224 -3.03 -8.43 9.58
N TYR A 225 -3.89 -7.72 8.85
CA TYR A 225 -5.34 -7.77 9.10
C TYR A 225 -5.95 -9.07 8.58
N LEU A 226 -5.48 -9.52 7.42
CA LEU A 226 -5.89 -10.80 6.84
C LEU A 226 -5.47 -12.00 7.71
N ASP A 227 -4.34 -11.90 8.40
CA ASP A 227 -3.86 -12.97 9.30
C ASP A 227 -4.76 -13.15 10.55
N MET A 228 -5.56 -12.14 10.91
CA MET A 228 -6.53 -12.20 12.01
C MET A 228 -7.82 -12.96 11.66
N LEU A 229 -8.07 -13.23 10.37
CA LEU A 229 -9.28 -13.93 9.94
C LEU A 229 -9.30 -15.38 10.45
N ASP A 230 -10.45 -15.85 10.89
CA ASP A 230 -10.68 -17.22 11.34
C ASP A 230 -11.49 -18.00 10.29
N LYS A 231 -10.95 -19.13 9.84
CA LYS A 231 -11.59 -20.03 8.88
C LYS A 231 -12.84 -20.74 9.42
N ASN A 232 -12.97 -20.82 10.75
CA ASN A 232 -14.03 -21.60 11.40
C ASN A 232 -15.33 -20.80 11.60
N VAL A 233 -15.32 -19.51 11.28
CA VAL A 233 -16.51 -18.66 11.40
C VAL A 233 -16.86 -18.04 10.05
N THR A 234 -18.10 -17.55 9.93
CA THR A 234 -18.59 -16.93 8.70
C THR A 234 -17.83 -15.64 8.37
N PHE A 235 -17.94 -15.18 7.12
CA PHE A 235 -17.39 -13.88 6.72
C PHE A 235 -17.91 -12.74 7.60
N ALA A 236 -19.25 -12.69 7.84
CA ALA A 236 -19.86 -11.64 8.65
C ALA A 236 -19.38 -11.68 10.10
N GLU A 237 -19.30 -12.87 10.69
CA GLU A 237 -18.81 -13.03 12.05
C GLU A 237 -17.33 -12.61 12.18
N ASN A 238 -16.48 -12.88 11.20
CA ASN A 238 -15.10 -12.37 11.17
C ASN A 238 -15.07 -10.83 11.26
N ILE A 239 -15.96 -10.15 10.53
CA ILE A 239 -16.02 -8.68 10.56
C ILE A 239 -16.49 -8.19 11.92
N ASP A 240 -17.53 -8.82 12.49
CA ASP A 240 -18.03 -8.45 13.81
C ASP A 240 -16.97 -8.66 14.89
N GLN A 241 -16.25 -9.79 14.88
CA GLN A 241 -15.17 -10.08 15.83
C GLN A 241 -14.03 -9.08 15.74
N LEU A 242 -13.66 -8.66 14.53
CA LEU A 242 -12.50 -7.80 14.32
C LEU A 242 -12.78 -6.32 14.53
N PHE A 243 -14.05 -5.86 14.34
CA PHE A 243 -14.37 -4.43 14.39
C PHE A 243 -15.43 -4.05 15.43
N PHE A 244 -16.39 -4.92 15.76
CA PHE A 244 -17.59 -4.52 16.49
C PHE A 244 -17.72 -5.14 17.88
N LYS A 245 -17.19 -6.35 18.10
CA LYS A 245 -17.18 -6.99 19.43
C LYS A 245 -16.45 -6.15 20.48
N HIS A 246 -16.76 -6.39 21.73
CA HIS A 246 -16.00 -5.81 22.84
C HIS A 246 -14.51 -6.20 22.69
N ASN A 247 -13.61 -5.25 22.82
CA ASN A 247 -12.16 -5.44 22.59
C ASN A 247 -11.74 -5.87 21.16
N ALA A 248 -12.55 -5.59 20.14
CA ALA A 248 -12.22 -5.88 18.76
C ALA A 248 -10.86 -5.25 18.36
N PRO A 249 -9.91 -6.06 17.86
CA PRO A 249 -8.52 -5.60 17.65
C PRO A 249 -8.39 -4.49 16.61
N LEU A 250 -9.19 -4.52 15.55
CA LEU A 250 -9.12 -3.51 14.50
C LEU A 250 -9.89 -2.23 14.85
N ARG A 251 -10.67 -2.23 15.91
CA ARG A 251 -11.30 -1.02 16.44
C ARG A 251 -10.27 -0.08 17.06
N THR A 252 -9.30 -0.59 17.80
CA THR A 252 -8.25 0.20 18.47
C THR A 252 -7.05 0.45 17.57
N GLU A 253 -6.82 -0.41 16.56
CA GLU A 253 -5.70 -0.31 15.62
C GLU A 253 -5.67 1.04 14.88
N TYR A 254 -6.82 1.65 14.58
CA TYR A 254 -6.89 2.92 13.84
C TYR A 254 -6.10 4.04 14.51
N GLU A 255 -6.22 4.19 15.83
CA GLU A 255 -5.45 5.20 16.56
C GLU A 255 -3.96 4.86 16.64
N PHE A 256 -3.64 3.59 16.92
CA PHE A 256 -2.26 3.12 16.98
C PHE A 256 -1.53 3.27 15.65
N LEU A 257 -2.22 3.04 14.54
CA LEU A 257 -1.67 3.18 13.19
C LEU A 257 -1.12 4.59 12.96
N PHE A 258 -1.92 5.63 13.23
CA PHE A 258 -1.49 7.03 13.04
C PHE A 258 -0.41 7.44 14.03
N ARG A 259 -0.52 7.05 15.30
CA ARG A 259 0.50 7.37 16.33
C ARG A 259 1.87 6.80 15.99
N SER A 260 1.91 5.61 15.43
CA SER A 260 3.16 4.93 15.08
C SER A 260 3.84 5.47 13.82
N LEU A 261 3.08 6.13 12.94
CA LEU A 261 3.59 6.65 11.66
C LEU A 261 3.97 8.14 11.74
N PHE A 262 3.28 8.92 12.59
CA PHE A 262 3.38 10.38 12.57
C PHE A 262 3.52 10.98 13.96
N LYS A 263 4.55 11.80 14.18
CA LYS A 263 4.79 12.50 15.47
C LYS A 263 3.59 13.38 15.91
N SER A 264 2.90 14.01 14.95
CA SER A 264 1.70 14.84 15.20
C SER A 264 0.46 14.15 14.65
N SER A 265 0.21 12.91 15.06
CA SER A 265 -0.82 11.99 14.51
C SER A 265 -2.22 12.60 14.41
N ASN A 266 -2.58 13.52 15.29
CA ASN A 266 -3.90 14.13 15.35
C ASN A 266 -4.28 14.89 14.07
N VAL A 267 -3.33 15.68 13.51
CA VAL A 267 -3.56 16.44 12.27
C VAL A 267 -3.75 15.51 11.07
N TYR A 268 -2.95 14.45 10.99
CA TYR A 268 -3.07 13.43 9.94
C TYR A 268 -4.43 12.73 9.98
N ARG A 269 -4.87 12.36 11.17
CA ARG A 269 -6.19 11.76 11.38
C ARG A 269 -7.32 12.71 10.97
N GLN A 270 -7.27 13.96 11.40
CA GLN A 270 -8.27 14.97 11.02
C GLN A 270 -8.36 15.17 9.50
N VAL A 271 -7.23 15.17 8.78
CA VAL A 271 -7.22 15.23 7.31
C VAL A 271 -7.93 14.00 6.72
N VAL A 272 -7.61 12.80 7.17
CA VAL A 272 -8.25 11.56 6.69
C VAL A 272 -9.75 11.57 6.99
N GLU A 273 -10.16 11.97 8.18
CA GLU A 273 -11.56 12.10 8.59
C GLU A 273 -12.32 13.14 7.73
N ALA A 274 -11.66 14.24 7.38
CA ALA A 274 -12.27 15.27 6.52
C ALA A 274 -12.46 14.75 5.09
N VAL A 275 -11.43 14.09 4.53
CA VAL A 275 -11.47 13.53 3.16
C VAL A 275 -12.45 12.37 3.05
N ALA A 276 -12.57 11.54 4.10
CA ALA A 276 -13.51 10.41 4.14
C ALA A 276 -14.99 10.81 3.99
N LYS A 277 -15.34 12.06 4.30
CA LYS A 277 -16.72 12.58 4.19
C LYS A 277 -17.19 12.80 2.74
N LYS A 278 -16.26 12.83 1.77
CA LYS A 278 -16.58 13.14 0.37
C LYS A 278 -15.91 12.12 -0.57
N ASN A 279 -16.70 11.22 -1.12
CA ASN A 279 -16.21 10.16 -2.00
C ASN A 279 -15.34 10.66 -3.17
N LYS A 280 -15.71 11.82 -3.75
CA LYS A 280 -14.91 12.47 -4.81
C LYS A 280 -13.53 12.92 -4.35
N GLY A 281 -13.28 12.95 -3.03
CA GLY A 281 -12.12 13.58 -2.44
C GLY A 281 -12.29 15.09 -2.28
N LEU A 282 -11.25 15.74 -1.80
CA LEU A 282 -11.20 17.17 -1.52
C LEU A 282 -9.97 17.81 -2.17
N THR A 283 -10.13 19.03 -2.67
CA THR A 283 -9.00 19.89 -3.04
C THR A 283 -8.29 20.41 -1.79
N LEU A 284 -7.06 20.88 -1.95
CA LEU A 284 -6.32 21.52 -0.86
C LEU A 284 -7.12 22.66 -0.19
N SER A 285 -7.86 23.45 -0.99
CA SER A 285 -8.69 24.56 -0.47
C SER A 285 -9.84 24.04 0.38
N GLU A 286 -10.54 23.01 -0.07
CA GLU A 286 -11.64 22.39 0.68
C GLU A 286 -11.16 21.75 1.99
N ILE A 287 -9.98 21.10 1.98
CA ILE A 287 -9.35 20.54 3.21
C ILE A 287 -9.04 21.66 4.20
N LYS A 288 -8.47 22.79 3.74
CA LYS A 288 -8.21 23.94 4.61
C LYS A 288 -9.48 24.46 5.26
N THR A 289 -10.54 24.59 4.48
CA THR A 289 -11.86 25.04 4.97
C THR A 289 -12.43 24.05 6.00
N ALA A 290 -12.39 22.75 5.69
CA ALA A 290 -12.89 21.70 6.58
C ALA A 290 -12.16 21.64 7.92
N LEU A 291 -10.85 21.87 7.93
CA LEU A 291 -10.01 21.87 9.12
C LEU A 291 -9.95 23.22 9.84
N LYS A 292 -10.51 24.28 9.26
CA LYS A 292 -10.43 25.66 9.77
C LYS A 292 -8.98 26.14 9.98
N VAL A 293 -8.07 25.72 9.11
CA VAL A 293 -6.65 26.10 9.18
C VAL A 293 -6.26 27.06 8.06
N GLY A 294 -5.41 28.04 8.38
CA GLY A 294 -4.85 28.95 7.39
C GLY A 294 -3.88 28.30 6.40
N ALA A 295 -3.41 29.08 5.44
CA ALA A 295 -2.39 28.63 4.50
C ALA A 295 -1.07 28.37 5.23
N SER A 296 -0.72 27.11 5.47
CA SER A 296 0.58 26.72 6.04
C SER A 296 1.24 25.62 5.20
N GLY A 297 2.55 25.72 5.01
CA GLY A 297 3.36 24.66 4.40
C GLY A 297 3.21 23.30 5.11
N LYS A 298 2.86 23.34 6.39
CA LYS A 298 2.65 22.16 7.24
C LYS A 298 1.52 21.25 6.73
N LEU A 299 0.40 21.80 6.23
CA LEU A 299 -0.68 20.97 5.66
C LEU A 299 -0.25 20.29 4.35
N THR A 300 0.53 20.97 3.52
CA THR A 300 1.06 20.38 2.27
C THR A 300 1.99 19.20 2.58
N GLU A 301 2.80 19.32 3.62
CA GLU A 301 3.65 18.22 4.10
C GLU A 301 2.81 17.05 4.63
N VAL A 302 1.77 17.32 5.42
CA VAL A 302 0.83 16.28 5.91
C VAL A 302 0.19 15.52 4.75
N LEU A 303 -0.27 16.23 3.72
CA LEU A 303 -0.87 15.61 2.53
C LEU A 303 0.15 14.79 1.74
N LYS A 304 1.38 15.31 1.56
CA LYS A 304 2.47 14.55 0.94
C LYS A 304 2.73 13.24 1.69
N ASN A 305 2.84 13.31 3.01
CA ASN A 305 3.11 12.15 3.85
C ASN A 305 1.97 11.11 3.81
N LEU A 306 0.71 11.57 3.84
CA LEU A 306 -0.45 10.69 3.70
C LEU A 306 -0.50 10.00 2.33
N CYS A 307 -0.11 10.68 1.27
CA CYS A 307 0.02 10.08 -0.05
C CYS A 307 1.16 9.05 -0.11
N SER A 308 2.32 9.37 0.48
CA SER A 308 3.47 8.46 0.52
C SER A 308 3.22 7.20 1.35
N CYS A 309 2.25 7.24 2.28
CA CYS A 309 1.84 6.11 3.11
C CYS A 309 0.56 5.42 2.61
N ASP A 310 0.10 5.68 1.39
CA ASP A 310 -1.09 5.10 0.75
C ASP A 310 -2.42 5.33 1.51
N PHE A 311 -2.50 6.36 2.35
CA PHE A 311 -3.79 6.76 2.91
C PHE A 311 -4.60 7.56 1.91
N LEU A 312 -3.95 8.47 1.21
CA LEU A 312 -4.58 9.31 0.20
C LEU A 312 -3.95 9.09 -1.17
N ARG A 313 -4.76 9.23 -2.20
CA ARG A 313 -4.31 9.38 -3.58
C ARG A 313 -4.47 10.83 -3.98
N LYS A 314 -3.39 11.40 -4.55
CA LYS A 314 -3.44 12.68 -5.24
C LYS A 314 -3.60 12.39 -6.73
N TYR A 315 -4.62 12.95 -7.36
CA TYR A 315 -4.78 12.85 -8.80
C TYR A 315 -5.15 14.21 -9.41
N SER A 316 -4.78 14.35 -10.68
CA SER A 316 -5.10 15.52 -11.46
C SER A 316 -6.36 15.28 -12.28
N GLU A 317 -7.19 16.30 -12.45
CA GLU A 317 -8.28 16.24 -13.40
C GLU A 317 -7.74 16.43 -14.83
N TYR A 318 -8.37 15.76 -15.80
CA TYR A 318 -8.02 15.87 -17.21
C TYR A 318 -7.97 17.35 -17.66
N GLY A 319 -6.88 17.74 -18.31
CA GLY A 319 -6.68 19.11 -18.82
C GLY A 319 -6.43 20.19 -17.76
N LYS A 320 -6.40 19.86 -16.46
CA LYS A 320 -6.12 20.83 -15.40
C LYS A 320 -4.68 20.73 -14.90
N LYS A 321 -4.17 21.87 -14.39
CA LYS A 321 -2.82 21.94 -13.78
C LYS A 321 -2.82 21.27 -12.39
N GLU A 322 -1.64 20.84 -11.94
CA GLU A 322 -1.43 20.20 -10.61
C GLU A 322 -1.99 20.97 -9.41
N LYS A 323 -2.16 22.28 -9.51
CA LYS A 323 -2.74 23.11 -8.45
C LYS A 323 -4.20 22.78 -8.13
N SER A 324 -4.91 22.14 -9.05
CA SER A 324 -6.30 21.69 -8.90
C SER A 324 -6.40 20.22 -8.47
N ALA A 325 -5.31 19.62 -7.99
CA ALA A 325 -5.31 18.22 -7.60
C ALA A 325 -6.30 17.95 -6.46
N VAL A 326 -6.93 16.80 -6.55
CA VAL A 326 -7.88 16.27 -5.57
C VAL A 326 -7.19 15.19 -4.75
N TYR A 327 -7.45 15.19 -3.45
CA TYR A 327 -6.99 14.18 -2.51
C TYR A 327 -8.17 13.29 -2.14
N GLN A 328 -8.06 12.02 -2.42
CA GLN A 328 -9.10 11.02 -2.17
C GLN A 328 -8.59 9.96 -1.19
N LEU A 329 -9.44 9.53 -0.27
CA LEU A 329 -9.12 8.42 0.64
C LEU A 329 -9.08 7.12 -0.16
N THR A 330 -7.93 6.47 -0.16
CA THR A 330 -7.69 5.22 -0.87
C THR A 330 -7.47 4.03 0.07
N ASP A 331 -7.16 4.29 1.34
CA ASP A 331 -7.03 3.24 2.34
C ASP A 331 -8.38 2.64 2.70
N LEU A 332 -8.63 1.43 2.22
CA LEU A 332 -9.91 0.72 2.36
C LEU A 332 -10.26 0.42 3.83
N TYR A 333 -9.24 0.10 4.66
CA TYR A 333 -9.46 -0.07 6.10
C TYR A 333 -9.95 1.23 6.76
N SER A 334 -9.31 2.36 6.48
CA SER A 334 -9.75 3.66 7.01
C SER A 334 -11.12 4.06 6.47
N LEU A 335 -11.42 3.75 5.21
CA LEU A 335 -12.72 3.98 4.60
C LEU A 335 -13.84 3.22 5.32
N PHE A 336 -13.63 1.93 5.56
CA PHE A 336 -14.56 1.07 6.30
C PHE A 336 -14.72 1.56 7.75
N TYR A 337 -13.61 1.86 8.40
CA TYR A 337 -13.59 2.34 9.78
C TYR A 337 -14.41 3.63 9.96
N GLN A 338 -14.17 4.63 9.11
CA GLN A 338 -14.88 5.90 9.17
C GLN A 338 -16.37 5.75 8.89
N LYS A 339 -16.75 4.85 7.98
CA LYS A 339 -18.15 4.65 7.62
C LYS A 339 -18.94 3.92 8.68
N PHE A 340 -18.40 2.86 9.27
CA PHE A 340 -19.17 1.93 10.09
C PHE A 340 -18.72 1.87 11.55
N VAL A 341 -17.42 1.93 11.81
CA VAL A 341 -16.92 1.72 13.18
C VAL A 341 -17.12 2.98 14.04
N VAL A 342 -16.81 4.16 13.49
CA VAL A 342 -17.01 5.45 14.17
C VAL A 342 -18.49 5.63 14.55
N GLY A 343 -19.41 5.33 13.63
CA GLY A 343 -20.85 5.49 13.83
C GLY A 343 -21.44 4.52 14.85
N ASN A 344 -20.96 3.27 14.88
CA ASN A 344 -21.43 2.26 15.83
C ASN A 344 -20.92 2.52 17.27
N ASN A 345 -19.71 2.96 17.42
CA ASN A 345 -19.06 3.24 18.70
C ASN A 345 -19.26 2.12 19.78
N GLY A 346 -19.27 0.84 19.34
CA GLY A 346 -19.44 -0.35 20.21
C GLY A 346 -20.87 -0.58 20.74
N ARG A 347 -21.87 0.02 20.13
CA ARG A 347 -23.29 -0.14 20.54
C ARG A 347 -23.88 -1.47 20.11
N ASP A 348 -23.47 -1.98 18.94
CA ASP A 348 -23.94 -3.26 18.37
C ASP A 348 -22.74 -4.13 18.02
N GLU A 349 -22.56 -5.23 18.75
CA GLU A 349 -21.46 -6.19 18.56
C GLU A 349 -21.69 -7.12 17.36
N HIS A 350 -22.89 -7.18 16.82
CA HIS A 350 -23.28 -7.93 15.62
C HIS A 350 -23.68 -7.01 14.47
N PHE A 351 -23.12 -5.81 14.46
CA PHE A 351 -23.49 -4.75 13.53
C PHE A 351 -23.39 -5.18 12.08
N TRP A 352 -22.31 -5.85 11.68
CA TRP A 352 -22.12 -6.25 10.29
C TRP A 352 -23.03 -7.40 9.89
N SER A 353 -23.30 -8.32 10.80
CA SER A 353 -24.27 -9.41 10.57
C SER A 353 -25.70 -8.88 10.43
N ASN A 354 -26.03 -7.78 11.10
CA ASN A 354 -27.37 -7.20 11.14
C ASN A 354 -27.60 -6.04 10.16
N ILE A 355 -26.53 -5.52 9.51
CA ILE A 355 -26.64 -4.37 8.62
C ILE A 355 -27.51 -4.67 7.40
N SER A 356 -28.35 -3.70 7.00
CA SER A 356 -29.21 -3.86 5.82
C SER A 356 -28.39 -3.96 4.52
N ASP A 357 -28.86 -4.75 3.59
CA ASP A 357 -28.24 -4.92 2.27
C ASP A 357 -28.11 -3.60 1.51
N ASN A 358 -29.09 -2.70 1.62
CA ASN A 358 -29.04 -1.39 0.98
C ASN A 358 -27.84 -0.55 1.48
N THR A 359 -27.60 -0.53 2.81
CA THR A 359 -26.47 0.21 3.38
C THR A 359 -25.13 -0.43 2.99
N ARG A 360 -25.08 -1.76 3.01
CA ARG A 360 -23.90 -2.52 2.59
C ARG A 360 -23.57 -2.27 1.13
N ASN A 361 -24.58 -2.37 0.24
CA ASN A 361 -24.40 -2.21 -1.21
C ASN A 361 -24.03 -0.77 -1.59
N ALA A 362 -24.60 0.25 -0.94
CA ALA A 362 -24.24 1.65 -1.17
C ALA A 362 -22.78 1.94 -0.84
N TRP A 363 -22.25 1.36 0.24
CA TRP A 363 -20.81 1.45 0.56
C TRP A 363 -19.96 0.63 -0.39
N ALA A 364 -20.40 -0.60 -0.72
CA ALA A 364 -19.65 -1.51 -1.58
C ALA A 364 -19.39 -0.93 -2.97
N GLY A 365 -20.33 -0.14 -3.53
CA GLY A 365 -20.10 0.57 -4.80
C GLY A 365 -18.85 1.43 -4.76
N TYR A 366 -18.73 2.31 -3.77
CA TYR A 366 -17.57 3.17 -3.62
C TYR A 366 -16.28 2.39 -3.26
N ALA A 367 -16.38 1.40 -2.38
CA ALA A 367 -15.23 0.56 -2.02
C ALA A 367 -14.72 -0.24 -3.23
N PHE A 368 -15.61 -0.68 -4.12
CA PHE A 368 -15.25 -1.35 -5.38
C PHE A 368 -14.52 -0.41 -6.34
N GLU A 369 -14.97 0.83 -6.48
CA GLU A 369 -14.23 1.85 -7.25
C GLU A 369 -12.79 1.98 -6.75
N GLN A 370 -12.59 2.07 -5.42
CA GLN A 370 -11.25 2.13 -4.84
C GLN A 370 -10.44 0.84 -5.08
N ALA A 371 -11.07 -0.33 -4.98
CA ALA A 371 -10.42 -1.59 -5.31
C ALA A 371 -9.99 -1.64 -6.79
N CYS A 372 -10.83 -1.20 -7.73
CA CYS A 372 -10.46 -1.06 -9.14
C CYS A 372 -9.27 -0.13 -9.35
N LEU A 373 -9.26 1.02 -8.64
CA LEU A 373 -8.18 1.99 -8.71
C LEU A 373 -6.86 1.48 -8.10
N HIS A 374 -6.89 0.47 -7.24
CA HIS A 374 -5.69 -0.25 -6.79
C HIS A 374 -5.20 -1.27 -7.81
N HIS A 375 -6.06 -1.68 -8.76
CA HIS A 375 -5.80 -2.73 -9.75
C HIS A 375 -5.73 -2.19 -11.19
N ILE A 376 -5.30 -0.93 -11.37
CA ILE A 376 -5.17 -0.31 -12.71
C ILE A 376 -4.24 -1.12 -13.62
N SER A 377 -3.21 -1.77 -13.08
CA SER A 377 -2.31 -2.64 -13.86
C SER A 377 -3.05 -3.83 -14.46
N GLN A 378 -3.94 -4.46 -13.70
CA GLN A 378 -4.77 -5.57 -14.16
C GLN A 378 -5.81 -5.10 -15.20
N ILE A 379 -6.44 -3.95 -14.95
CA ILE A 379 -7.35 -3.33 -15.93
C ILE A 379 -6.60 -3.08 -17.24
N ARG A 380 -5.40 -2.49 -17.20
CA ARG A 380 -4.57 -2.26 -18.40
C ARG A 380 -4.15 -3.56 -19.08
N SER A 381 -3.88 -4.61 -18.30
CA SER A 381 -3.57 -5.95 -18.83
C SER A 381 -4.76 -6.51 -19.62
N LYS A 382 -5.94 -6.48 -19.02
CA LYS A 382 -7.18 -6.95 -19.69
C LYS A 382 -7.51 -6.17 -20.96
N LEU A 383 -7.21 -4.88 -20.98
CA LEU A 383 -7.40 -4.03 -22.17
C LEU A 383 -6.30 -4.20 -23.22
N GLY A 384 -5.26 -5.00 -22.96
CA GLY A 384 -4.12 -5.20 -23.87
C GLY A 384 -3.24 -3.96 -24.08
N ILE A 385 -3.22 -3.04 -23.10
CA ILE A 385 -2.53 -1.74 -23.21
C ILE A 385 -1.36 -1.58 -22.23
N GLN A 386 -0.80 -2.66 -21.72
CA GLN A 386 0.35 -2.62 -20.78
C GLN A 386 1.56 -1.90 -21.37
N GLY A 387 1.83 -2.09 -22.66
CA GLY A 387 2.94 -1.44 -23.38
C GLY A 387 2.64 -0.03 -23.89
N VAL A 388 1.42 0.48 -23.74
CA VAL A 388 1.02 1.80 -24.21
C VAL A 388 1.24 2.84 -23.12
N LEU A 389 1.92 3.95 -23.44
CA LEU A 389 2.02 5.09 -22.54
C LEU A 389 0.62 5.56 -22.15
N THR A 390 0.32 5.55 -20.87
CA THR A 390 -1.03 5.84 -20.35
C THR A 390 -0.97 6.75 -19.16
N ASN A 391 -1.66 7.89 -19.23
CA ASN A 391 -1.88 8.77 -18.10
C ASN A 391 -3.21 8.42 -17.42
N VAL A 392 -3.19 8.31 -16.10
CA VAL A 392 -4.36 8.02 -15.28
C VAL A 392 -4.86 9.31 -14.67
N CYS A 393 -6.11 9.68 -14.96
CA CYS A 393 -6.71 10.89 -14.44
C CYS A 393 -8.22 10.70 -14.21
N THR A 394 -8.87 11.72 -13.70
CA THR A 394 -10.33 11.81 -13.53
C THR A 394 -10.84 13.04 -14.24
N TRP A 395 -12.14 13.17 -14.33
CA TRP A 395 -12.76 14.40 -14.81
C TRP A 395 -14.10 14.63 -14.13
N ALA A 396 -14.36 15.87 -13.73
CA ALA A 396 -15.63 16.25 -13.18
C ALA A 396 -16.03 17.65 -13.61
N MET A 397 -17.32 17.85 -13.78
CA MET A 397 -17.93 19.14 -14.08
C MET A 397 -19.26 19.26 -13.33
N ASP A 398 -19.48 20.38 -12.67
CA ASP A 398 -20.79 20.71 -12.11
C ASP A 398 -21.77 21.07 -13.23
N ARG A 399 -23.09 21.03 -12.93
CA ARG A 399 -24.12 21.49 -13.87
C ARG A 399 -23.79 22.88 -14.39
N LYS A 400 -23.89 23.08 -15.69
CA LYS A 400 -23.54 24.32 -16.35
C LYS A 400 -24.55 24.66 -17.42
N THR A 401 -24.78 25.99 -17.65
CA THR A 401 -25.57 26.46 -18.76
C THR A 401 -24.65 27.27 -19.68
N ASP A 402 -24.62 26.95 -20.96
CA ASP A 402 -23.83 27.64 -21.96
C ASP A 402 -24.49 28.99 -22.37
N SER A 403 -23.73 29.79 -23.10
CA SER A 403 -24.17 31.11 -23.54
C SER A 403 -25.40 31.09 -24.49
N ASP A 404 -25.66 29.95 -25.13
CA ASP A 404 -26.84 29.72 -25.99
C ASP A 404 -28.06 29.16 -25.22
N GLY A 405 -27.93 29.01 -23.89
CA GLY A 405 -29.00 28.48 -23.04
C GLY A 405 -29.01 26.95 -22.92
N THR A 406 -28.09 26.23 -23.57
CA THR A 406 -27.98 24.77 -23.46
C THR A 406 -27.59 24.39 -22.03
N GLN A 407 -28.40 23.53 -21.40
CA GLN A 407 -28.12 22.99 -20.06
C GLN A 407 -27.34 21.69 -20.14
N TRP A 408 -26.19 21.68 -19.49
CA TRP A 408 -25.34 20.48 -19.35
C TRP A 408 -25.45 19.90 -17.95
N PRO A 409 -25.73 18.58 -17.81
CA PRO A 409 -25.78 17.93 -16.50
C PRO A 409 -24.40 17.94 -15.84
N GLY A 410 -24.36 17.86 -14.51
CA GLY A 410 -23.13 17.57 -13.80
C GLY A 410 -22.63 16.16 -14.16
N VAL A 411 -21.35 16.02 -14.43
CA VAL A 411 -20.71 14.77 -14.85
C VAL A 411 -19.50 14.48 -13.97
N GLN A 412 -19.33 13.22 -13.62
CA GLN A 412 -18.13 12.71 -12.98
C GLN A 412 -17.65 11.43 -13.69
N ILE A 413 -16.35 11.38 -13.93
CA ILE A 413 -15.65 10.20 -14.47
C ILE A 413 -14.50 9.88 -13.52
N ASP A 414 -14.59 8.75 -12.84
CA ASP A 414 -13.66 8.37 -11.77
C ASP A 414 -12.33 7.83 -12.29
N LEU A 415 -12.32 7.28 -13.51
CA LEU A 415 -11.12 6.76 -14.15
C LEU A 415 -11.13 7.02 -15.64
N LEU A 416 -10.14 7.78 -16.09
CA LEU A 416 -9.76 7.93 -17.48
C LEU A 416 -8.36 7.35 -17.68
N LEU A 417 -8.21 6.48 -18.67
CA LEU A 417 -6.92 5.99 -19.15
C LEU A 417 -6.60 6.69 -20.46
N CYS A 418 -5.85 7.79 -20.39
CA CYS A 418 -5.48 8.61 -21.54
C CYS A 418 -4.23 8.02 -22.20
N ARG A 419 -4.39 7.44 -23.36
CA ARG A 419 -3.36 6.66 -24.05
C ARG A 419 -2.59 7.53 -25.02
N GLY A 420 -1.31 7.19 -25.22
CA GLY A 420 -0.45 7.87 -26.20
C GLY A 420 -0.78 7.56 -27.67
N ASP A 421 -1.67 6.60 -27.93
CA ASP A 421 -2.16 6.23 -29.26
C ASP A 421 -3.52 6.88 -29.61
N HIS A 422 -3.83 8.02 -29.02
CA HIS A 422 -5.02 8.84 -29.29
C HIS A 422 -6.36 8.18 -28.93
N ILE A 423 -6.36 7.36 -27.89
CA ILE A 423 -7.58 6.77 -27.31
C ILE A 423 -7.67 7.13 -25.84
N ILE A 424 -8.88 7.45 -25.38
CA ILE A 424 -9.22 7.61 -23.98
C ILE A 424 -10.19 6.51 -23.60
N ASN A 425 -9.77 5.59 -22.73
CA ASN A 425 -10.69 4.66 -22.12
C ASN A 425 -11.44 5.35 -20.98
N VAL A 426 -12.73 5.54 -21.15
CA VAL A 426 -13.65 6.11 -20.15
C VAL A 426 -14.20 4.96 -19.31
N CYS A 427 -13.61 4.74 -18.14
CA CYS A 427 -13.93 3.59 -17.31
C CYS A 427 -15.10 3.92 -16.37
N GLU A 428 -16.09 3.06 -16.39
CA GLU A 428 -17.26 3.06 -15.49
C GLU A 428 -17.15 1.85 -14.58
N MET A 429 -17.18 2.04 -13.28
CA MET A 429 -17.05 0.97 -12.29
C MET A 429 -18.38 0.70 -11.59
N LYS A 430 -18.85 -0.56 -11.63
CA LYS A 430 -20.16 -0.97 -11.06
C LYS A 430 -20.02 -2.25 -10.25
N TYR A 431 -20.23 -2.12 -8.95
CA TYR A 431 -20.39 -3.28 -8.08
C TYR A 431 -21.79 -3.87 -8.24
N SER A 432 -21.89 -5.14 -8.56
CA SER A 432 -23.15 -5.84 -8.77
C SER A 432 -23.11 -7.24 -8.16
N GLN A 433 -24.28 -7.82 -7.88
CA GLN A 433 -24.41 -9.18 -7.35
C GLN A 433 -24.66 -10.22 -8.47
N SER A 434 -24.77 -9.75 -9.71
CA SER A 434 -24.94 -10.56 -10.92
C SER A 434 -24.37 -9.79 -12.11
N GLU A 435 -24.44 -10.36 -13.31
CA GLU A 435 -24.11 -9.65 -14.55
C GLU A 435 -24.84 -8.30 -14.61
N PHE A 436 -24.08 -7.25 -14.96
CA PHE A 436 -24.64 -5.90 -15.07
C PHE A 436 -25.51 -5.77 -16.32
N VAL A 437 -26.71 -5.23 -16.16
CA VAL A 437 -27.66 -5.00 -17.26
C VAL A 437 -27.67 -3.52 -17.61
N VAL A 438 -27.29 -3.18 -18.85
CA VAL A 438 -27.41 -1.81 -19.36
C VAL A 438 -28.85 -1.57 -19.77
N SER A 439 -29.56 -0.66 -19.08
CA SER A 439 -30.88 -0.19 -19.50
C SER A 439 -30.75 0.88 -20.61
N ARG A 440 -31.84 1.20 -21.28
CA ARG A 440 -31.92 2.26 -22.28
C ARG A 440 -31.49 3.62 -21.69
N GLU A 441 -32.00 3.95 -20.51
CA GLU A 441 -31.71 5.19 -19.79
C GLU A 441 -30.24 5.25 -19.38
N TYR A 442 -29.68 4.11 -18.97
CA TYR A 442 -28.26 4.06 -18.58
C TYR A 442 -27.33 4.20 -19.79
N GLU A 443 -27.66 3.59 -20.91
CA GLU A 443 -26.94 3.77 -22.17
C GLU A 443 -26.96 5.24 -22.63
N GLN A 444 -28.12 5.87 -22.59
CA GLN A 444 -28.26 7.30 -22.90
C GLN A 444 -27.40 8.15 -21.96
N HIS A 445 -27.40 7.87 -20.65
CA HIS A 445 -26.56 8.55 -19.67
C HIS A 445 -25.06 8.43 -20.00
N LEU A 446 -24.58 7.25 -20.40
CA LEU A 446 -23.19 7.05 -20.80
C LEU A 446 -22.82 7.85 -22.04
N ARG A 447 -23.71 7.91 -23.03
CA ARG A 447 -23.51 8.77 -24.23
C ARG A 447 -23.46 10.26 -23.90
N GLU A 448 -24.43 10.73 -23.11
CA GLU A 448 -24.48 12.13 -22.68
C GLU A 448 -23.22 12.50 -21.90
N ARG A 449 -22.75 11.65 -21.02
CA ARG A 449 -21.50 11.83 -20.27
C ARG A 449 -20.30 11.97 -21.20
N ASN A 450 -20.15 11.06 -22.16
CA ASN A 450 -19.02 11.09 -23.11
C ASN A 450 -19.10 12.33 -24.03
N ASN A 451 -20.29 12.70 -24.49
CA ASN A 451 -20.50 13.91 -25.28
C ASN A 451 -20.15 15.18 -24.49
N THR A 452 -20.59 15.25 -23.22
CA THR A 452 -20.26 16.36 -22.32
C THR A 452 -18.74 16.45 -22.11
N PHE A 453 -18.08 15.32 -21.86
CA PHE A 453 -16.63 15.26 -21.72
C PHE A 453 -15.93 15.78 -23.00
N ALA A 454 -16.29 15.27 -24.16
CA ALA A 454 -15.71 15.67 -25.43
C ALA A 454 -15.92 17.19 -25.70
N HIS A 455 -17.14 17.69 -25.46
CA HIS A 455 -17.49 19.09 -25.69
C HIS A 455 -16.64 20.05 -24.85
N PHE A 456 -16.53 19.81 -23.53
CA PHE A 456 -15.82 20.71 -22.64
C PHE A 456 -14.30 20.55 -22.66
N THR A 457 -13.80 19.36 -22.98
CA THR A 457 -12.35 19.14 -23.07
C THR A 457 -11.79 19.42 -24.46
N LYS A 458 -12.66 19.46 -25.49
CA LYS A 458 -12.28 19.60 -26.90
C LYS A 458 -11.26 18.55 -27.34
N THR A 459 -11.31 17.36 -26.70
CA THR A 459 -10.40 16.26 -27.07
C THR A 459 -10.66 15.81 -28.49
N LYS A 460 -9.58 15.45 -29.18
CA LYS A 460 -9.62 14.81 -30.51
C LYS A 460 -9.41 13.31 -30.44
N ASP A 461 -9.13 12.80 -29.25
CA ASP A 461 -8.92 11.36 -29.04
C ASP A 461 -10.24 10.60 -29.07
N ALA A 462 -10.20 9.36 -29.55
CA ALA A 462 -11.35 8.48 -29.58
C ALA A 462 -11.75 8.06 -28.15
N LEU A 463 -13.05 8.10 -27.85
CA LEU A 463 -13.55 7.71 -26.52
C LEU A 463 -14.07 6.26 -26.56
N HIS A 464 -13.45 5.38 -25.77
CA HIS A 464 -13.87 4.01 -25.60
C HIS A 464 -14.44 3.79 -24.20
N THR A 465 -15.73 3.54 -24.09
CA THR A 465 -16.36 3.23 -22.81
C THR A 465 -15.99 1.82 -22.36
N VAL A 466 -15.37 1.73 -21.19
CA VAL A 466 -14.98 0.47 -20.53
C VAL A 466 -15.86 0.28 -19.29
N LEU A 467 -16.51 -0.87 -19.17
CA LEU A 467 -17.29 -1.22 -18.00
C LEU A 467 -16.49 -2.17 -17.11
N VAL A 468 -16.21 -1.77 -15.88
CA VAL A 468 -15.56 -2.62 -14.87
C VAL A 468 -16.63 -3.08 -13.89
N THR A 469 -16.92 -4.39 -13.84
CA THR A 469 -17.99 -4.94 -13.02
C THR A 469 -17.55 -6.19 -12.25
N THR A 470 -18.35 -6.59 -11.29
CA THR A 470 -18.09 -7.80 -10.51
C THR A 470 -18.20 -9.07 -11.37
N TYR A 471 -19.31 -9.21 -12.13
CA TYR A 471 -19.67 -10.46 -12.85
C TYR A 471 -19.72 -10.31 -14.38
N GLY A 472 -19.37 -9.12 -14.91
CA GLY A 472 -19.46 -8.88 -16.35
C GLY A 472 -20.76 -8.22 -16.78
N LEU A 473 -21.00 -8.21 -18.09
CA LEU A 473 -22.07 -7.51 -18.78
C LEU A 473 -23.02 -8.50 -19.43
N LYS A 474 -24.31 -8.43 -19.08
CA LYS A 474 -25.36 -9.16 -19.79
C LYS A 474 -25.59 -8.51 -21.15
N GLN A 475 -25.46 -9.29 -22.22
CA GLN A 475 -25.67 -8.81 -23.59
C GLN A 475 -27.17 -8.51 -23.83
N ASN A 476 -27.44 -7.32 -24.35
CA ASN A 476 -28.77 -6.88 -24.73
C ASN A 476 -28.70 -5.81 -25.83
N ALA A 477 -29.86 -5.24 -26.25
CA ALA A 477 -29.92 -4.22 -27.30
C ALA A 477 -29.14 -2.92 -26.99
N TYR A 478 -28.81 -2.67 -25.72
CA TYR A 478 -28.16 -1.43 -25.23
C TYR A 478 -26.69 -1.61 -24.86
N SER A 479 -26.20 -2.85 -24.82
CA SER A 479 -24.82 -3.13 -24.42
C SER A 479 -23.78 -2.76 -25.50
N GLY A 480 -24.20 -2.48 -26.73
CA GLY A 480 -23.29 -2.14 -27.84
C GLY A 480 -22.52 -0.82 -27.68
N SER A 481 -22.91 0.07 -26.75
CA SER A 481 -22.16 1.27 -26.41
C SER A 481 -20.92 0.99 -25.53
N ILE A 482 -20.81 -0.20 -24.95
CA ILE A 482 -19.68 -0.65 -24.15
C ILE A 482 -18.62 -1.27 -25.07
N TYR A 483 -17.46 -0.63 -25.15
CA TYR A 483 -16.36 -1.13 -26.00
C TYR A 483 -15.81 -2.46 -25.50
N THR A 484 -15.59 -2.57 -24.19
CA THR A 484 -15.14 -3.80 -23.55
C THR A 484 -15.49 -3.83 -22.06
N THR A 485 -15.44 -5.01 -21.48
CA THR A 485 -15.75 -5.25 -20.07
C THR A 485 -14.55 -5.85 -19.36
N VAL A 486 -14.29 -5.37 -18.15
CA VAL A 486 -13.35 -5.93 -17.19
C VAL A 486 -14.18 -6.50 -16.04
N THR A 487 -13.92 -7.73 -15.64
CA THR A 487 -14.60 -8.39 -14.53
C THR A 487 -13.76 -8.37 -13.25
N ALA A 488 -14.39 -8.68 -12.11
CA ALA A 488 -13.62 -8.87 -10.88
C ALA A 488 -12.56 -9.97 -11.04
N ASP A 489 -12.82 -11.04 -11.79
CA ASP A 489 -11.85 -12.11 -12.05
C ASP A 489 -10.59 -11.60 -12.75
N ASP A 490 -10.74 -10.64 -13.68
CA ASP A 490 -9.59 -10.01 -14.33
C ASP A 490 -8.70 -9.22 -13.35
N LEU A 491 -9.26 -8.73 -12.22
CA LEU A 491 -8.49 -8.03 -11.19
C LEU A 491 -7.66 -8.99 -10.33
N PHE A 492 -7.95 -10.30 -10.35
CA PHE A 492 -7.15 -11.32 -9.68
C PHE A 492 -5.96 -11.81 -10.51
N GLU A 493 -5.82 -11.34 -11.75
CA GLU A 493 -4.66 -11.68 -12.57
C GLU A 493 -3.38 -11.05 -12.01
N ARG A 494 -2.22 -11.65 -12.37
CA ARG A 494 -0.87 -11.21 -11.91
C ARG A 494 -0.45 -9.88 -12.47
#